data_4966a1a8b90234f85747ae40a6a3dee5
#
_entry.id   4966a1a8b90234f85747ae40a6a3dee5
#
_cell.length_a   1.000
_cell.length_b   1.000
_cell.length_c   1.000
_cell.angle_alpha   90.00
_cell.angle_beta   90.00
_cell.angle_gamma   90.00
#
_symmetry.space_group_name_H-M   'P 1'
#
loop_
_entity.id
_entity.type
_entity.pdbx_description
1 polymer ?
#
loop_
_entity_poly.entity_id
_entity_poly.type
_entity_poly.pdbx_seq_one_letter_code
_entity_poly.pdbx_strand_id
1 'polypeptide(L)'
;MKFSKEAKEYALDLINIRENNINYNDMYCELFYYRFCNEKDDINDLMLNQGYTSKDAIKYKIEDFFEIAFEEESEIYVDEALREEKEDEYLSNPYVKAINISHVKQGKYTLFKDKYEPFELFARDDIKVLDNYIEQPQIGYFTKPFSFLALKERDVTWMSLNPNEINTMKKGIERASGNVLVLGLGLGYFPFMISLKDDVKDITIIERNKDVIALFKDNILPNFKHKEKIHIIQDDAIRYVQKLQKDTSFDYIFADLWHNQEDALRLYITLVKEERRLNIPTDYWLETSILAYVRRMIIFVFLGQLIEGTSDMDYVEAATIEDSCINGLYFAMKDMEFTSKKQLKEFLSDASIKELLINEKI
;
A
#
# COMPACT_ATOMS: atom_id res chain seq x y z
N MET A 1 19.08 9.60 -22.78
CA MET A 1 17.95 8.83 -23.43
C MET A 1 17.61 9.40 -24.78
N LYS A 2 17.13 8.57 -25.71
CA LYS A 2 16.64 8.99 -27.03
C LYS A 2 15.20 8.49 -27.22
N PHE A 3 14.36 9.34 -27.83
CA PHE A 3 12.97 9.01 -28.11
C PHE A 3 12.67 9.21 -29.60
N SER A 4 12.02 8.24 -30.25
CA SER A 4 11.38 8.47 -31.54
C SER A 4 10.24 9.49 -31.39
N LYS A 5 9.70 9.98 -32.52
CA LYS A 5 8.56 10.92 -32.47
C LYS A 5 7.36 10.33 -31.71
N GLU A 6 6.97 9.06 -32.02
CA GLU A 6 5.86 8.36 -31.37
C GLU A 6 6.11 8.17 -29.86
N ALA A 7 7.31 7.74 -29.50
CA ALA A 7 7.67 7.52 -28.10
C ALA A 7 7.69 8.83 -27.30
N LYS A 8 8.14 9.94 -27.95
CA LYS A 8 8.15 11.27 -27.33
C LYS A 8 6.74 11.79 -27.06
N GLU A 9 5.83 11.68 -28.02
CA GLU A 9 4.43 12.08 -27.87
C GLU A 9 3.80 11.32 -26.69
N TYR A 10 3.98 10.00 -26.64
CA TYR A 10 3.45 9.20 -25.55
C TYR A 10 4.12 9.49 -24.20
N ALA A 11 5.41 9.78 -24.15
CA ALA A 11 6.08 10.16 -22.91
C ALA A 11 5.55 11.50 -22.35
N LEU A 12 5.16 12.45 -23.22
CA LEU A 12 4.50 13.70 -22.82
C LEU A 12 3.11 13.44 -22.24
N ASP A 13 2.33 12.51 -22.83
CA ASP A 13 1.05 12.09 -22.26
C ASP A 13 1.23 11.49 -20.85
N LEU A 14 2.27 10.65 -20.66
CA LEU A 14 2.59 10.05 -19.37
C LEU A 14 3.00 11.08 -18.30
N ILE A 15 3.67 12.17 -18.71
CA ILE A 15 4.02 13.27 -17.81
C ILE A 15 2.74 13.96 -17.30
N ASN A 16 1.78 14.25 -18.18
CA ASN A 16 0.49 14.82 -17.79
C ASN A 16 -0.29 13.87 -16.86
N ILE A 17 -0.30 12.56 -17.16
CA ILE A 17 -0.94 11.56 -16.30
C ILE A 17 -0.28 11.53 -14.92
N ARG A 18 1.04 11.59 -14.84
CA ARG A 18 1.76 11.65 -13.56
C ARG A 18 1.35 12.86 -12.72
N GLU A 19 1.25 14.05 -13.33
CA GLU A 19 0.83 15.26 -12.64
C GLU A 19 -0.61 15.14 -12.12
N ASN A 20 -1.52 14.60 -12.93
CA ASN A 20 -2.88 14.34 -12.49
C ASN A 20 -2.93 13.33 -11.34
N ASN A 21 -2.17 12.23 -11.40
CA ASN A 21 -2.09 11.25 -10.32
C ASN A 21 -1.63 11.89 -9.01
N ILE A 22 -0.64 12.80 -9.04
CA ILE A 22 -0.17 13.52 -7.86
C ILE A 22 -1.27 14.43 -7.31
N ASN A 23 -1.88 15.25 -8.15
CA ASN A 23 -2.93 16.19 -7.74
C ASN A 23 -4.14 15.47 -7.11
N TYR A 24 -4.59 14.35 -7.71
CA TYR A 24 -5.67 13.55 -7.13
C TYR A 24 -5.26 12.90 -5.81
N ASN A 25 -4.04 12.38 -5.71
CA ASN A 25 -3.56 11.80 -4.47
C ASN A 25 -3.52 12.82 -3.33
N ASP A 26 -3.05 14.03 -3.60
CA ASP A 26 -3.02 15.14 -2.63
C ASP A 26 -4.43 15.51 -2.19
N MET A 27 -5.39 15.59 -3.10
CA MET A 27 -6.80 15.83 -2.81
C MET A 27 -7.37 14.77 -1.85
N TYR A 28 -7.10 13.48 -2.10
CA TYR A 28 -7.59 12.40 -1.23
C TYR A 28 -6.90 12.39 0.13
N CYS A 29 -5.59 12.67 0.19
CA CYS A 29 -4.88 12.82 1.46
C CYS A 29 -5.50 13.93 2.32
N GLU A 30 -5.91 15.03 1.70
CA GLU A 30 -6.58 16.14 2.37
C GLU A 30 -7.95 15.71 2.93
N LEU A 31 -8.77 15.00 2.15
CA LEU A 31 -10.05 14.45 2.62
C LEU A 31 -9.89 13.51 3.82
N PHE A 32 -8.87 12.64 3.81
CA PHE A 32 -8.59 11.73 4.91
C PHE A 32 -8.09 12.49 6.16
N TYR A 33 -7.25 13.51 5.97
CA TYR A 33 -6.73 14.32 7.06
C TYR A 33 -7.84 15.09 7.80
N TYR A 34 -8.77 15.69 7.08
CA TYR A 34 -9.88 16.44 7.66
C TYR A 34 -10.99 15.55 8.23
N ARG A 35 -10.87 14.22 8.15
CA ARG A 35 -11.90 13.27 8.60
C ARG A 35 -13.27 13.73 8.10
N PHE A 36 -13.53 13.55 6.84
CA PHE A 36 -14.69 14.08 6.11
C PHE A 36 -16.06 13.88 6.81
N CYS A 37 -16.12 13.05 7.86
CA CYS A 37 -17.27 12.84 8.72
C CYS A 37 -17.85 14.12 9.40
N ASN A 38 -17.14 15.23 9.40
CA ASN A 38 -17.68 16.50 9.87
C ASN A 38 -18.88 16.99 9.06
N GLU A 39 -18.99 16.50 7.81
CA GLU A 39 -20.09 16.80 6.88
C GLU A 39 -21.31 15.86 7.04
N LYS A 40 -21.30 14.97 8.04
CA LYS A 40 -22.33 13.92 8.19
C LYS A 40 -23.77 14.44 8.29
N ASP A 41 -23.97 15.60 8.94
CA ASP A 41 -25.31 16.18 9.13
C ASP A 41 -25.82 16.74 7.80
N ASP A 42 -24.98 17.35 6.99
CA ASP A 42 -25.30 17.84 5.65
C ASP A 42 -25.54 16.68 4.69
N ILE A 43 -24.72 15.62 4.74
CA ILE A 43 -24.90 14.40 3.96
C ILE A 43 -26.25 13.75 4.29
N ASN A 44 -26.60 13.65 5.57
CA ASN A 44 -27.91 13.13 5.98
C ASN A 44 -29.06 14.01 5.49
N ASP A 45 -28.93 15.33 5.50
CA ASP A 45 -29.94 16.25 4.97
C ASP A 45 -30.16 16.06 3.46
N LEU A 46 -29.07 15.95 2.68
CA LEU A 46 -29.11 15.67 1.26
C LEU A 46 -29.84 14.34 0.98
N MET A 47 -29.54 13.31 1.76
CA MET A 47 -30.18 11.99 1.60
C MET A 47 -31.67 12.02 1.97
N LEU A 48 -32.04 12.59 3.13
CA LEU A 48 -33.40 12.53 3.67
C LEU A 48 -34.35 13.52 3.01
N ASN A 49 -33.88 14.72 2.69
CA ASN A 49 -34.75 15.81 2.23
C ASN A 49 -34.65 16.05 0.72
N GLN A 50 -33.55 15.64 0.08
CA GLN A 50 -33.30 15.89 -1.34
C GLN A 50 -33.23 14.60 -2.18
N GLY A 51 -33.25 13.41 -1.54
CA GLY A 51 -33.34 12.12 -2.22
C GLY A 51 -32.00 11.64 -2.83
N TYR A 52 -30.87 12.18 -2.42
CA TYR A 52 -29.55 11.72 -2.86
C TYR A 52 -29.25 10.31 -2.31
N THR A 53 -28.50 9.51 -3.05
CA THR A 53 -27.84 8.33 -2.45
C THR A 53 -26.72 8.81 -1.54
N SER A 54 -26.26 7.96 -0.61
CA SER A 54 -25.11 8.30 0.23
C SER A 54 -23.88 8.66 -0.59
N LYS A 55 -23.65 7.95 -1.70
CA LYS A 55 -22.54 8.18 -2.62
C LYS A 55 -22.65 9.54 -3.33
N ASP A 56 -23.81 9.87 -3.86
CA ASP A 56 -24.03 11.14 -4.56
C ASP A 56 -23.91 12.33 -3.60
N ALA A 57 -24.43 12.18 -2.38
CA ALA A 57 -24.30 13.20 -1.34
C ALA A 57 -22.85 13.45 -0.95
N ILE A 58 -22.03 12.38 -0.81
CA ILE A 58 -20.59 12.50 -0.54
C ILE A 58 -19.88 13.18 -1.71
N LYS A 59 -20.16 12.78 -2.96
CA LYS A 59 -19.59 13.43 -4.16
C LYS A 59 -19.88 14.91 -4.16
N TYR A 60 -21.14 15.29 -3.99
CA TYR A 60 -21.56 16.70 -3.91
C TYR A 60 -20.77 17.47 -2.83
N LYS A 61 -20.57 16.87 -1.66
CA LYS A 61 -19.79 17.51 -0.58
C LYS A 61 -18.29 17.58 -0.86
N ILE A 62 -17.74 16.65 -1.65
CA ILE A 62 -16.34 16.72 -2.11
C ILE A 62 -16.17 17.87 -3.10
N GLU A 63 -17.11 18.03 -4.05
CA GLU A 63 -17.11 19.15 -5.00
C GLU A 63 -17.22 20.50 -4.26
N ASP A 64 -18.12 20.59 -3.29
CA ASP A 64 -18.31 21.78 -2.45
C ASP A 64 -17.06 22.12 -1.64
N PHE A 65 -16.41 21.10 -1.04
CA PHE A 65 -15.20 21.27 -0.23
C PHE A 65 -14.01 21.82 -1.03
N PHE A 66 -13.82 21.38 -2.26
CA PHE A 66 -12.73 21.83 -3.13
C PHE A 66 -13.13 22.99 -4.04
N GLU A 67 -14.37 23.47 -4.00
CA GLU A 67 -14.91 24.48 -4.91
C GLU A 67 -14.71 24.11 -6.40
N ILE A 68 -14.82 22.82 -6.73
CA ILE A 68 -14.66 22.29 -8.09
C ILE A 68 -15.95 21.61 -8.55
N ALA A 69 -16.17 21.56 -9.87
CA ALA A 69 -17.11 20.64 -10.47
C ALA A 69 -16.31 19.52 -11.13
N PHE A 70 -16.67 18.26 -10.86
CA PHE A 70 -16.07 17.16 -11.59
C PHE A 70 -16.53 17.20 -13.05
N GLU A 71 -15.58 17.32 -13.97
CA GLU A 71 -15.84 17.10 -15.40
C GLU A 71 -16.19 15.62 -15.61
N GLU A 72 -16.92 15.27 -16.69
CA GLU A 72 -17.40 13.92 -16.98
C GLU A 72 -16.31 12.82 -16.79
N GLU A 73 -15.09 13.10 -17.24
CA GLU A 73 -13.96 12.16 -17.08
C GLU A 73 -13.52 11.99 -15.62
N SER A 74 -13.50 13.07 -14.84
CA SER A 74 -13.14 13.04 -13.41
C SER A 74 -14.24 12.41 -12.57
N GLU A 75 -15.49 12.60 -12.93
CA GLU A 75 -16.64 12.01 -12.27
C GLU A 75 -16.60 10.47 -12.29
N ILE A 76 -16.23 9.89 -13.44
CA ILE A 76 -16.05 8.43 -13.58
C ILE A 76 -15.00 7.90 -12.59
N TYR A 77 -13.90 8.62 -12.37
CA TYR A 77 -12.86 8.20 -11.42
C TYR A 77 -13.35 8.18 -9.97
N VAL A 78 -14.08 9.24 -9.55
CA VAL A 78 -14.63 9.30 -8.20
C VAL A 78 -15.70 8.23 -8.01
N ASP A 79 -16.53 8.01 -9.02
CA ASP A 79 -17.55 6.98 -8.99
C ASP A 79 -17.00 5.56 -8.84
N GLU A 80 -15.95 5.23 -9.57
CA GLU A 80 -15.33 3.91 -9.45
C GLU A 80 -14.48 3.77 -8.16
N ALA A 81 -13.88 4.87 -7.69
CA ALA A 81 -13.04 4.87 -6.50
C ALA A 81 -13.85 4.77 -5.22
N LEU A 82 -14.99 5.47 -5.13
CA LEU A 82 -15.80 5.61 -3.92
C LEU A 82 -16.81 4.47 -3.76
N ARG A 83 -16.73 3.75 -2.63
CA ARG A 83 -17.60 2.63 -2.31
C ARG A 83 -18.13 2.70 -0.89
N GLU A 84 -19.44 2.46 -0.73
CA GLU A 84 -20.03 2.13 0.58
C GLU A 84 -19.58 0.72 1.00
N GLU A 85 -18.87 0.64 2.12
CA GLU A 85 -18.43 -0.62 2.70
C GLU A 85 -19.52 -1.21 3.61
N LYS A 86 -19.64 -2.55 3.61
CA LYS A 86 -20.61 -3.25 4.43
C LYS A 86 -19.93 -3.79 5.69
N GLU A 87 -20.41 -3.37 6.85
CA GLU A 87 -19.86 -3.79 8.15
C GLU A 87 -19.78 -5.32 8.28
N ASP A 88 -20.79 -6.04 7.81
CA ASP A 88 -20.88 -7.50 7.90
C ASP A 88 -19.75 -8.22 7.16
N GLU A 89 -19.19 -7.63 6.10
CA GLU A 89 -18.04 -8.17 5.36
C GLU A 89 -16.81 -8.26 6.28
N TYR A 90 -16.61 -7.27 7.16
CA TYR A 90 -15.49 -7.21 8.09
C TYR A 90 -15.78 -7.90 9.43
N LEU A 91 -17.00 -7.74 9.97
CA LEU A 91 -17.39 -8.39 11.22
C LEU A 91 -17.48 -9.92 11.09
N SER A 92 -17.69 -10.44 9.88
CA SER A 92 -17.66 -11.88 9.60
C SER A 92 -16.24 -12.46 9.57
N ASN A 93 -15.21 -11.62 9.48
CA ASN A 93 -13.81 -12.04 9.38
C ASN A 93 -13.39 -12.90 10.60
N PRO A 94 -12.73 -14.05 10.36
CA PRO A 94 -12.33 -14.97 11.45
C PRO A 94 -11.46 -14.31 12.52
N TYR A 95 -10.52 -13.44 12.15
CA TYR A 95 -9.67 -12.71 13.08
C TYR A 95 -10.52 -11.78 13.96
N VAL A 96 -11.39 -10.97 13.35
CA VAL A 96 -12.24 -10.01 14.06
C VAL A 96 -13.14 -10.71 15.07
N LYS A 97 -13.65 -11.91 14.73
CA LYS A 97 -14.45 -12.75 15.63
C LYS A 97 -13.63 -13.33 16.78
N ALA A 98 -12.39 -13.74 16.52
CA ALA A 98 -11.54 -14.39 17.51
C ALA A 98 -10.88 -13.39 18.47
N ILE A 99 -10.47 -12.21 17.97
CA ILE A 99 -9.71 -11.22 18.74
C ILE A 99 -10.62 -10.12 19.25
N ASN A 100 -11.21 -10.32 20.41
CA ASN A 100 -12.12 -9.35 21.04
C ASN A 100 -11.42 -8.61 22.19
N ILE A 101 -10.50 -7.71 21.85
CA ILE A 101 -9.78 -6.87 22.82
C ILE A 101 -10.39 -5.47 22.79
N SER A 102 -10.88 -4.99 23.93
CA SER A 102 -11.42 -3.63 24.06
C SER A 102 -10.35 -2.61 24.47
N HIS A 103 -9.50 -2.97 25.44
CA HIS A 103 -8.40 -2.11 25.90
C HIS A 103 -7.37 -2.94 26.68
N VAL A 104 -6.09 -2.86 26.27
CA VAL A 104 -4.95 -3.45 27.01
C VAL A 104 -3.78 -2.50 26.91
N LYS A 105 -3.25 -2.09 28.07
CA LYS A 105 -2.03 -1.28 28.15
C LYS A 105 -0.86 -2.13 28.64
N GLN A 106 0.23 -2.13 27.87
CA GLN A 106 1.47 -2.83 28.20
C GLN A 106 2.68 -1.95 27.85
N GLY A 107 3.31 -1.40 28.88
CA GLY A 107 4.40 -0.43 28.72
C GLY A 107 3.93 0.84 28.01
N LYS A 108 4.58 1.19 26.90
CA LYS A 108 4.23 2.34 26.06
C LYS A 108 3.14 2.04 25.01
N TYR A 109 2.74 0.78 24.89
CA TYR A 109 1.77 0.31 23.90
C TYR A 109 0.38 0.15 24.51
N THR A 110 -0.64 0.46 23.71
CA THR A 110 -2.04 0.26 24.08
C THR A 110 -2.81 -0.32 22.91
N LEU A 111 -3.35 -1.55 23.07
CA LEU A 111 -4.38 -2.09 22.19
C LEU A 111 -5.71 -1.45 22.57
N PHE A 112 -6.46 -1.00 21.59
CA PHE A 112 -7.76 -0.33 21.80
C PHE A 112 -8.68 -0.54 20.60
N LYS A 113 -9.95 -0.18 20.74
CA LYS A 113 -10.90 -0.09 19.64
C LYS A 113 -10.87 1.33 19.11
N ASP A 114 -10.42 1.49 17.87
CA ASP A 114 -10.59 2.71 17.09
C ASP A 114 -11.86 2.60 16.25
N LYS A 115 -12.30 3.68 15.63
CA LYS A 115 -13.52 3.68 14.82
C LYS A 115 -13.45 4.69 13.67
N TYR A 116 -14.16 4.34 12.59
CA TYR A 116 -14.63 5.29 11.59
C TYR A 116 -16.02 5.80 11.97
N GLU A 117 -16.22 7.10 11.82
CA GLU A 117 -17.54 7.71 11.96
C GLU A 117 -18.37 7.52 10.67
N PRO A 118 -19.70 7.69 10.71
CA PRO A 118 -20.52 7.66 9.50
C PRO A 118 -19.99 8.65 8.45
N PHE A 119 -19.88 8.19 7.21
CA PHE A 119 -19.38 8.95 6.05
C PHE A 119 -17.93 9.42 6.12
N GLU A 120 -17.18 9.02 7.14
CA GLU A 120 -15.73 9.23 7.18
C GLU A 120 -15.07 8.46 6.03
N LEU A 121 -14.28 9.16 5.21
CA LEU A 121 -13.60 8.58 4.08
C LEU A 121 -12.26 7.96 4.52
N PHE A 122 -11.94 6.80 3.96
CA PHE A 122 -10.71 6.08 4.23
C PHE A 122 -10.22 5.29 3.01
N ALA A 123 -8.92 5.04 2.91
CA ALA A 123 -8.41 4.07 1.97
C ALA A 123 -8.91 2.68 2.36
N ARG A 124 -9.63 1.99 1.45
CA ARG A 124 -10.17 0.66 1.71
C ARG A 124 -9.33 -0.48 1.14
N ASP A 125 -8.44 -0.19 0.20
CA ASP A 125 -7.57 -1.16 -0.48
C ASP A 125 -6.34 -0.44 -1.05
N ASP A 126 -5.39 -1.19 -1.62
CA ASP A 126 -4.30 -0.62 -2.42
C ASP A 126 -4.86 0.07 -3.67
N ILE A 127 -4.10 0.99 -4.24
CA ILE A 127 -4.50 1.67 -5.48
C ILE A 127 -4.69 0.66 -6.62
N LYS A 128 -5.54 1.01 -7.58
CA LYS A 128 -5.66 0.30 -8.84
C LYS A 128 -4.98 1.11 -9.94
N VAL A 129 -3.98 0.53 -10.59
CA VAL A 129 -3.33 1.15 -11.75
C VAL A 129 -4.03 0.70 -13.02
N LEU A 130 -4.59 1.63 -13.78
CA LEU A 130 -5.28 1.35 -15.04
C LEU A 130 -4.28 1.16 -16.20
N ASP A 131 -4.76 0.64 -17.34
CA ASP A 131 -3.93 0.36 -18.52
C ASP A 131 -3.19 1.56 -19.09
N ASN A 132 -3.66 2.77 -18.78
CA ASN A 132 -3.03 4.05 -19.15
C ASN A 132 -2.17 4.65 -18.03
N TYR A 133 -1.91 3.92 -16.95
CA TYR A 133 -1.16 4.34 -15.75
C TYR A 133 -1.83 5.41 -14.89
N ILE A 134 -3.13 5.61 -15.04
CA ILE A 134 -3.88 6.35 -14.05
C ILE A 134 -3.94 5.53 -12.76
N GLU A 135 -3.62 6.18 -11.65
CA GLU A 135 -3.64 5.62 -10.31
C GLU A 135 -4.99 5.96 -9.67
N GLN A 136 -5.86 4.96 -9.62
CA GLN A 136 -7.19 5.10 -9.04
C GLN A 136 -7.14 4.69 -7.56
N PRO A 137 -7.34 5.62 -6.61
CA PRO A 137 -7.44 5.30 -5.20
C PRO A 137 -8.68 4.46 -4.95
N GLN A 138 -8.63 3.62 -3.91
CA GLN A 138 -9.75 2.81 -3.48
C GLN A 138 -10.28 3.38 -2.18
N ILE A 139 -11.40 4.10 -2.24
CA ILE A 139 -11.95 4.86 -1.11
C ILE A 139 -13.20 4.17 -0.58
N GLY A 140 -13.25 3.99 0.73
CA GLY A 140 -14.39 3.46 1.43
C GLY A 140 -15.03 4.46 2.38
N TYR A 141 -16.29 4.21 2.71
CA TYR A 141 -17.01 4.84 3.81
C TYR A 141 -18.04 3.88 4.37
N PHE A 142 -18.41 4.07 5.63
CA PHE A 142 -19.54 3.41 6.26
C PHE A 142 -20.67 4.40 6.49
N THR A 143 -21.91 3.93 6.42
CA THR A 143 -23.10 4.75 6.78
C THR A 143 -23.41 4.74 8.28
N LYS A 144 -22.69 3.89 9.05
CA LYS A 144 -22.76 3.77 10.51
C LYS A 144 -21.36 3.71 11.11
N PRO A 145 -21.20 3.99 12.42
CA PRO A 145 -19.89 3.87 13.06
C PRO A 145 -19.34 2.44 12.94
N PHE A 146 -18.11 2.29 12.49
CA PHE A 146 -17.43 1.00 12.37
C PHE A 146 -16.18 0.96 13.25
N SER A 147 -16.09 0.00 14.17
CA SER A 147 -14.98 -0.14 15.11
C SER A 147 -14.03 -1.28 14.73
N PHE A 148 -12.73 -1.04 14.88
CA PHE A 148 -11.68 -2.00 14.58
C PHE A 148 -10.57 -1.99 15.65
N LEU A 149 -9.78 -3.06 15.72
CA LEU A 149 -8.64 -3.14 16.63
C LEU A 149 -7.51 -2.26 16.14
N ALA A 150 -6.91 -1.50 17.06
CA ALA A 150 -5.74 -0.68 16.78
C ALA A 150 -4.71 -0.78 17.92
N LEU A 151 -3.46 -0.46 17.60
CA LEU A 151 -2.35 -0.34 18.53
C LEU A 151 -1.79 1.08 18.46
N LYS A 152 -1.69 1.74 19.60
CA LYS A 152 -0.95 3.00 19.70
C LYS A 152 0.33 2.83 20.52
N GLU A 153 1.35 3.55 20.10
CA GLU A 153 2.54 3.78 20.88
C GLU A 153 2.41 5.16 21.55
N ARG A 154 2.27 5.17 22.88
CA ARG A 154 1.90 6.38 23.66
C ARG A 154 0.57 6.93 23.16
N ASP A 155 0.57 8.10 22.48
CA ASP A 155 -0.64 8.76 21.99
C ASP A 155 -0.79 8.72 20.46
N VAL A 156 0.11 8.04 19.74
CA VAL A 156 0.10 7.94 18.28
C VAL A 156 -0.36 6.55 17.88
N THR A 157 -1.40 6.45 17.06
CA THR A 157 -1.82 5.19 16.44
C THR A 157 -0.72 4.72 15.49
N TRP A 158 -0.24 3.51 15.72
CA TRP A 158 0.88 2.93 14.98
C TRP A 158 0.43 1.82 14.03
N MET A 159 -0.56 1.03 14.42
CA MET A 159 -1.13 -0.07 13.62
C MET A 159 -2.63 -0.11 13.82
N SER A 160 -3.37 -0.48 12.79
CA SER A 160 -4.83 -0.63 12.87
C SER A 160 -5.29 -1.76 11.97
N LEU A 161 -6.24 -2.57 12.40
CA LEU A 161 -6.88 -3.59 11.59
C LEU A 161 -8.15 -3.03 10.95
N ASN A 162 -7.98 -2.06 10.11
CA ASN A 162 -9.06 -1.40 9.35
C ASN A 162 -9.36 -2.14 8.03
N PRO A 163 -10.35 -1.69 7.22
CA PRO A 163 -10.64 -2.29 5.93
C PRO A 163 -9.45 -2.37 4.97
N ASN A 164 -8.57 -1.38 4.95
CA ASN A 164 -7.38 -1.38 4.10
C ASN A 164 -6.48 -2.57 4.40
N GLU A 165 -6.08 -2.74 5.67
CA GLU A 165 -5.25 -3.86 6.12
C GLU A 165 -5.87 -5.23 5.76
N ILE A 166 -7.19 -5.36 5.94
CA ILE A 166 -7.89 -6.62 5.63
C ILE A 166 -7.88 -6.90 4.12
N ASN A 167 -8.12 -5.89 3.30
CA ASN A 167 -8.26 -6.08 1.85
C ASN A 167 -6.91 -6.24 1.16
N THR A 168 -5.91 -5.43 1.51
CA THR A 168 -4.57 -5.47 0.90
C THR A 168 -3.81 -6.77 1.16
N MET A 169 -4.13 -7.47 2.27
CA MET A 169 -3.51 -8.76 2.59
C MET A 169 -4.19 -9.97 1.95
N LYS A 170 -5.37 -9.83 1.34
CA LYS A 170 -6.16 -10.96 0.80
C LYS A 170 -5.36 -11.80 -0.20
N LYS A 171 -4.72 -11.15 -1.16
CA LYS A 171 -3.93 -11.85 -2.20
C LYS A 171 -2.80 -12.68 -1.59
N GLY A 172 -2.04 -12.11 -0.65
CA GLY A 172 -0.98 -12.82 0.05
C GLY A 172 -1.53 -14.00 0.88
N ILE A 173 -2.66 -13.81 1.57
CA ILE A 173 -3.33 -14.88 2.34
C ILE A 173 -3.75 -16.03 1.42
N GLU A 174 -4.32 -15.75 0.25
CA GLU A 174 -4.73 -16.78 -0.72
C GLU A 174 -3.54 -17.58 -1.24
N ARG A 175 -2.42 -16.92 -1.54
CA ARG A 175 -1.21 -17.54 -2.14
C ARG A 175 -0.33 -18.29 -1.15
N ALA A 176 -0.33 -17.90 0.12
CA ALA A 176 0.50 -18.51 1.15
C ALA A 176 0.22 -20.01 1.29
N SER A 177 1.27 -20.84 1.25
CA SER A 177 1.20 -22.28 1.46
C SER A 177 2.54 -22.84 1.95
N GLY A 178 2.55 -24.08 2.49
CA GLY A 178 3.76 -24.72 3.00
C GLY A 178 4.34 -24.06 4.23
N ASN A 179 5.64 -23.89 4.27
CA ASN A 179 6.37 -23.20 5.35
C ASN A 179 6.50 -21.73 4.98
N VAL A 180 5.84 -20.86 5.72
CA VAL A 180 5.71 -19.44 5.41
C VAL A 180 6.64 -18.60 6.28
N LEU A 181 7.42 -17.72 5.66
CA LEU A 181 8.18 -16.68 6.34
C LEU A 181 7.39 -15.35 6.27
N VAL A 182 7.12 -14.77 7.42
CA VAL A 182 6.44 -13.47 7.54
C VAL A 182 7.45 -12.45 8.09
N LEU A 183 7.67 -11.40 7.35
CA LEU A 183 8.55 -10.29 7.71
C LEU A 183 7.69 -9.13 8.24
N GLY A 184 7.76 -8.92 9.56
CA GLY A 184 6.85 -8.05 10.31
C GLY A 184 5.73 -8.83 11.00
N LEU A 185 5.35 -8.41 12.20
CA LEU A 185 4.31 -9.06 13.00
C LEU A 185 2.99 -8.29 12.95
N GLY A 186 3.05 -6.97 13.03
CA GLY A 186 1.88 -6.12 13.13
C GLY A 186 0.96 -6.54 14.29
N LEU A 187 -0.34 -6.51 14.03
CA LEU A 187 -1.37 -7.06 14.93
C LEU A 187 -1.57 -8.56 14.75
N GLY A 188 -0.76 -9.23 13.95
CA GLY A 188 -0.83 -10.67 13.71
C GLY A 188 -1.99 -11.10 12.80
N TYR A 189 -2.56 -10.21 12.01
CA TYR A 189 -3.68 -10.53 11.12
C TYR A 189 -3.29 -11.54 10.04
N PHE A 190 -2.23 -11.24 9.28
CA PHE A 190 -1.75 -12.13 8.24
C PHE A 190 -1.40 -13.53 8.77
N PRO A 191 -0.54 -13.69 9.80
CA PRO A 191 -0.23 -15.02 10.33
C PRO A 191 -1.45 -15.72 10.94
N PHE A 192 -2.41 -14.99 11.52
CA PHE A 192 -3.67 -15.60 11.98
C PHE A 192 -4.43 -16.24 10.82
N MET A 193 -4.68 -15.46 9.75
CA MET A 193 -5.49 -15.92 8.63
C MET A 193 -4.87 -17.12 7.91
N ILE A 194 -3.56 -17.09 7.67
CA ILE A 194 -2.87 -18.20 7.03
C ILE A 194 -2.74 -19.44 7.94
N SER A 195 -2.74 -19.26 9.27
CA SER A 195 -2.72 -20.39 10.20
C SER A 195 -3.97 -21.28 10.10
N LEU A 196 -5.08 -20.72 9.63
CA LEU A 196 -6.35 -21.45 9.42
C LEU A 196 -6.35 -22.33 8.15
N LYS A 197 -5.36 -22.17 7.27
CA LYS A 197 -5.25 -22.93 6.03
C LYS A 197 -4.63 -24.33 6.29
N ASP A 198 -5.21 -25.34 5.67
CA ASP A 198 -4.72 -26.72 5.81
C ASP A 198 -3.39 -26.93 5.08
N ASP A 199 -3.14 -26.19 3.99
CA ASP A 199 -1.93 -26.25 3.18
C ASP A 199 -0.75 -25.44 3.76
N VAL A 200 -0.96 -24.64 4.81
CA VAL A 200 0.10 -23.97 5.58
C VAL A 200 0.52 -24.83 6.75
N LYS A 201 1.81 -25.19 6.78
CA LYS A 201 2.41 -26.12 7.78
C LYS A 201 2.97 -25.37 8.97
N ASP A 202 3.92 -24.48 8.72
CA ASP A 202 4.61 -23.69 9.72
C ASP A 202 4.70 -22.22 9.31
N ILE A 203 4.68 -21.31 10.28
CA ILE A 203 4.71 -19.86 10.08
C ILE A 203 5.82 -19.30 10.97
N THR A 204 6.91 -18.87 10.33
CA THR A 204 8.01 -18.18 11.03
C THR A 204 7.86 -16.69 10.85
N ILE A 205 7.78 -15.94 11.93
CA ILE A 205 7.58 -14.49 11.96
C ILE A 205 8.86 -13.83 12.46
N ILE A 206 9.38 -12.87 11.71
CA ILE A 206 10.53 -12.06 12.10
C ILE A 206 10.03 -10.68 12.54
N GLU A 207 10.24 -10.36 13.81
CA GLU A 207 9.87 -9.07 14.38
C GLU A 207 11.03 -8.52 15.23
N ARG A 208 11.38 -7.26 15.02
CA ARG A 208 12.51 -6.63 15.74
C ARG A 208 12.15 -6.11 17.12
N ASN A 209 10.88 -5.76 17.32
CA ASN A 209 10.42 -5.08 18.52
C ASN A 209 9.97 -6.11 19.60
N LYS A 210 10.81 -6.30 20.61
CA LYS A 210 10.54 -7.25 21.71
C LYS A 210 9.23 -6.95 22.47
N ASP A 211 8.85 -5.67 22.57
CA ASP A 211 7.67 -5.26 23.33
C ASP A 211 6.39 -5.57 22.54
N VAL A 212 6.44 -5.44 21.21
CA VAL A 212 5.36 -5.88 20.30
C VAL A 212 5.22 -7.41 20.36
N ILE A 213 6.34 -8.15 20.34
CA ILE A 213 6.33 -9.61 20.49
C ILE A 213 5.67 -10.01 21.82
N ALA A 214 6.04 -9.36 22.92
CA ALA A 214 5.47 -9.65 24.24
C ALA A 214 3.97 -9.36 24.26
N LEU A 215 3.55 -8.18 23.79
CA LEU A 215 2.14 -7.80 23.72
C LEU A 215 1.32 -8.78 22.88
N PHE A 216 1.83 -9.20 21.73
CA PHE A 216 1.20 -10.20 20.87
C PHE A 216 1.07 -11.55 21.57
N LYS A 217 2.16 -12.06 22.17
CA LYS A 217 2.18 -13.36 22.88
C LYS A 217 1.22 -13.39 24.07
N ASP A 218 1.11 -12.27 24.78
CA ASP A 218 0.30 -12.20 26.00
C ASP A 218 -1.20 -12.02 25.69
N ASN A 219 -1.55 -11.30 24.62
CA ASN A 219 -2.92 -10.83 24.42
C ASN A 219 -3.59 -11.35 23.13
N ILE A 220 -2.83 -11.58 22.05
CA ILE A 220 -3.38 -11.91 20.72
C ILE A 220 -3.21 -13.41 20.43
N LEU A 221 -2.00 -13.94 20.52
CA LEU A 221 -1.66 -15.33 20.21
C LEU A 221 -2.49 -16.36 20.99
N PRO A 222 -2.90 -16.16 22.26
CA PRO A 222 -3.74 -17.12 22.98
C PRO A 222 -5.07 -17.42 22.29
N ASN A 223 -5.56 -16.51 21.43
CA ASN A 223 -6.81 -16.67 20.68
C ASN A 223 -6.63 -17.37 19.33
N PHE A 224 -5.41 -17.72 18.93
CA PHE A 224 -5.16 -18.48 17.70
C PHE A 224 -5.57 -19.94 17.88
N LYS A 225 -6.39 -20.46 16.95
CA LYS A 225 -6.78 -21.87 16.94
C LYS A 225 -5.58 -22.79 16.67
N HIS A 226 -4.66 -22.38 15.81
CA HIS A 226 -3.49 -23.13 15.38
C HIS A 226 -2.18 -22.43 15.76
N LYS A 227 -2.07 -22.04 17.04
CA LYS A 227 -0.89 -21.35 17.59
C LYS A 227 0.38 -22.20 17.57
N GLU A 228 0.25 -23.51 17.48
CA GLU A 228 1.35 -24.44 17.34
C GLU A 228 2.13 -24.27 16.02
N LYS A 229 1.52 -23.70 14.99
CA LYS A 229 2.19 -23.35 13.73
C LYS A 229 3.04 -22.09 13.82
N ILE A 230 2.91 -21.28 14.90
CA ILE A 230 3.48 -19.93 14.98
C ILE A 230 4.84 -19.93 15.69
N HIS A 231 5.88 -19.52 14.99
CA HIS A 231 7.24 -19.39 15.50
C HIS A 231 7.72 -17.94 15.35
N ILE A 232 7.99 -17.26 16.47
CA ILE A 232 8.41 -15.86 16.46
C ILE A 232 9.89 -15.76 16.79
N ILE A 233 10.65 -15.14 15.93
CA ILE A 233 12.07 -14.86 16.06
C ILE A 233 12.27 -13.36 16.19
N GLN A 234 12.92 -12.93 17.27
CA GLN A 234 13.31 -11.54 17.43
C GLN A 234 14.59 -11.29 16.63
N ASP A 235 14.47 -10.69 15.45
CA ASP A 235 15.60 -10.27 14.61
C ASP A 235 15.18 -9.12 13.69
N ASP A 236 16.15 -8.51 13.03
CA ASP A 236 15.92 -7.60 11.90
C ASP A 236 15.56 -8.42 10.65
N ALA A 237 14.45 -8.07 9.99
CA ALA A 237 13.91 -8.85 8.87
C ALA A 237 14.88 -8.89 7.66
N ILE A 238 15.50 -7.76 7.31
CA ILE A 238 16.45 -7.69 6.20
C ILE A 238 17.67 -8.53 6.49
N ARG A 239 18.24 -8.36 7.67
CA ARG A 239 19.41 -9.15 8.12
C ARG A 239 19.10 -10.65 8.14
N TYR A 240 17.87 -11.03 8.54
CA TYR A 240 17.45 -12.43 8.57
C TYR A 240 17.39 -13.01 7.16
N VAL A 241 16.70 -12.33 6.23
CA VAL A 241 16.57 -12.79 4.83
C VAL A 241 17.94 -12.89 4.14
N GLN A 242 18.84 -11.92 4.35
CA GLN A 242 20.18 -11.93 3.77
C GLN A 242 21.05 -13.10 4.24
N LYS A 243 20.78 -13.68 5.42
CA LYS A 243 21.47 -14.89 5.93
C LYS A 243 20.89 -16.20 5.39
N LEU A 244 19.69 -16.20 4.84
CA LEU A 244 19.08 -17.40 4.28
C LEU A 244 19.90 -17.94 3.11
N GLN A 245 19.96 -19.27 3.02
CA GLN A 245 20.56 -19.95 1.89
C GLN A 245 19.47 -20.38 0.90
N LYS A 246 19.86 -20.70 -0.35
CA LYS A 246 18.92 -21.11 -1.41
C LYS A 246 18.16 -22.40 -1.10
N ASP A 247 18.71 -23.24 -0.25
CA ASP A 247 18.14 -24.51 0.19
C ASP A 247 17.31 -24.38 1.49
N THR A 248 16.91 -23.15 1.82
CA THR A 248 16.01 -22.91 2.97
C THR A 248 14.69 -23.65 2.78
N SER A 249 14.06 -24.00 3.91
CA SER A 249 12.80 -24.76 3.91
C SER A 249 11.54 -23.91 3.70
N PHE A 250 11.68 -22.61 3.45
CA PHE A 250 10.53 -21.75 3.21
C PHE A 250 9.99 -21.90 1.79
N ASP A 251 8.66 -22.00 1.69
CA ASP A 251 7.94 -22.14 0.44
C ASP A 251 7.34 -20.79 -0.05
N TYR A 252 7.17 -19.84 0.86
CA TYR A 252 6.55 -18.54 0.59
C TYR A 252 7.03 -17.47 1.58
N ILE A 253 7.16 -16.23 1.12
CA ILE A 253 7.50 -15.06 1.94
C ILE A 253 6.41 -14.00 1.81
N PHE A 254 6.00 -13.40 2.93
CA PHE A 254 5.18 -12.19 2.96
C PHE A 254 5.91 -11.09 3.70
N ALA A 255 6.03 -9.91 3.09
CA ALA A 255 6.76 -8.78 3.66
C ALA A 255 5.82 -7.59 3.94
N ASP A 256 5.77 -7.19 5.21
CA ASP A 256 5.02 -6.06 5.74
C ASP A 256 5.87 -5.35 6.82
N LEU A 257 6.76 -4.46 6.37
CA LEU A 257 7.79 -3.81 7.18
C LEU A 257 7.70 -2.27 7.18
N TRP A 258 6.74 -1.70 6.48
CA TRP A 258 6.61 -0.27 6.22
C TRP A 258 5.18 0.23 6.47
N HIS A 259 5.02 1.56 6.50
CA HIS A 259 3.72 2.19 6.72
C HIS A 259 3.11 2.75 5.42
N ASN A 260 3.95 3.11 4.46
CA ASN A 260 3.57 3.67 3.17
C ASN A 260 4.63 3.36 2.10
N GLN A 261 4.38 3.77 0.85
CA GLN A 261 5.25 3.51 -0.29
C GLN A 261 6.62 4.23 -0.20
N GLU A 262 6.71 5.33 0.54
CA GLU A 262 7.95 6.12 0.63
C GLU A 262 8.96 5.44 1.56
N ASP A 263 8.52 5.02 2.75
CA ASP A 263 9.38 4.30 3.69
C ASP A 263 9.63 2.84 3.27
N ALA A 264 8.76 2.28 2.40
CA ALA A 264 8.95 0.99 1.79
C ALA A 264 10.11 0.93 0.80
N LEU A 265 10.37 1.98 0.03
CA LEU A 265 11.17 1.94 -1.19
C LEU A 265 12.53 1.23 -1.01
N ARG A 266 13.32 1.63 -0.02
CA ARG A 266 14.65 1.05 0.22
C ARG A 266 14.59 -0.41 0.66
N LEU A 267 13.61 -0.73 1.51
CA LEU A 267 13.41 -2.10 2.00
C LEU A 267 12.93 -3.01 0.86
N TYR A 268 11.99 -2.52 0.07
CA TYR A 268 11.46 -3.21 -1.10
C TYR A 268 12.56 -3.53 -2.12
N ILE A 269 13.39 -2.53 -2.52
CA ILE A 269 14.52 -2.76 -3.42
C ILE A 269 15.46 -3.85 -2.89
N THR A 270 15.72 -3.84 -1.59
CA THR A 270 16.56 -4.89 -0.97
C THR A 270 15.89 -6.26 -1.05
N LEU A 271 14.60 -6.32 -0.72
CA LEU A 271 13.86 -7.58 -0.67
C LEU A 271 13.62 -8.20 -2.05
N VAL A 272 13.35 -7.43 -3.10
CA VAL A 272 13.22 -7.99 -4.48
C VAL A 272 14.53 -8.58 -4.99
N LYS A 273 15.69 -8.03 -4.59
CA LYS A 273 17.00 -8.63 -4.88
C LYS A 273 17.18 -9.97 -4.17
N GLU A 274 16.73 -10.05 -2.92
CA GLU A 274 16.76 -11.28 -2.13
C GLU A 274 15.74 -12.33 -2.63
N GLU A 275 14.54 -11.92 -3.05
CA GLU A 275 13.56 -12.78 -3.72
C GLU A 275 14.20 -13.49 -4.92
N ARG A 276 14.88 -12.73 -5.78
CA ARG A 276 15.59 -13.31 -6.94
C ARG A 276 16.71 -14.25 -6.52
N ARG A 277 17.46 -13.90 -5.49
CA ARG A 277 18.56 -14.73 -4.97
C ARG A 277 18.06 -16.05 -4.40
N LEU A 278 16.97 -16.00 -3.62
CA LEU A 278 16.40 -17.17 -2.95
C LEU A 278 15.51 -17.99 -3.88
N ASN A 279 14.89 -17.37 -4.88
CA ASN A 279 13.91 -17.95 -5.78
C ASN A 279 12.70 -18.53 -5.03
N ILE A 280 12.20 -17.78 -4.02
CA ILE A 280 11.02 -18.08 -3.23
C ILE A 280 9.92 -17.08 -3.60
N PRO A 281 8.70 -17.53 -3.95
CA PRO A 281 7.57 -16.63 -4.17
C PRO A 281 7.37 -15.67 -3.00
N THR A 282 7.37 -14.38 -3.29
CA THR A 282 7.24 -13.33 -2.28
C THR A 282 6.12 -12.38 -2.67
N ASP A 283 5.24 -12.06 -1.73
CA ASP A 283 4.30 -10.94 -1.85
C ASP A 283 4.66 -9.84 -0.84
N TYR A 284 4.43 -8.61 -1.25
CA TYR A 284 4.76 -7.40 -0.51
C TYR A 284 3.49 -6.63 -0.23
N TRP A 285 3.31 -6.17 1.00
CA TRP A 285 2.20 -5.30 1.34
C TRP A 285 2.28 -3.99 0.54
N LEU A 286 1.17 -3.53 -0.05
CA LEU A 286 1.07 -2.34 -0.90
C LEU A 286 2.02 -2.34 -2.13
N GLU A 287 2.34 -3.51 -2.70
CA GLU A 287 3.28 -3.60 -3.83
C GLU A 287 2.85 -2.74 -5.03
N THR A 288 1.53 -2.63 -5.29
CA THR A 288 1.01 -1.82 -6.40
C THR A 288 1.34 -0.33 -6.19
N SER A 289 1.12 0.19 -5.00
CA SER A 289 1.49 1.57 -4.62
C SER A 289 3.00 1.82 -4.70
N ILE A 290 3.82 0.86 -4.27
CA ILE A 290 5.29 0.96 -4.34
C ILE A 290 5.76 1.03 -5.80
N LEU A 291 5.27 0.14 -6.66
CA LEU A 291 5.61 0.12 -8.07
C LEU A 291 5.10 1.35 -8.83
N ALA A 292 3.92 1.85 -8.47
CA ALA A 292 3.39 3.11 -9.01
C ALA A 292 4.28 4.31 -8.59
N TYR A 293 4.75 4.33 -7.35
CA TYR A 293 5.69 5.35 -6.87
C TYR A 293 7.01 5.34 -7.65
N VAL A 294 7.61 4.17 -7.89
CA VAL A 294 8.80 4.05 -8.76
C VAL A 294 8.49 4.47 -10.21
N ARG A 295 7.33 4.10 -10.74
CA ARG A 295 6.91 4.51 -12.09
C ARG A 295 6.81 6.03 -12.22
N ARG A 296 6.28 6.73 -11.21
CA ARG A 296 6.26 8.20 -11.18
C ARG A 296 7.67 8.80 -11.22
N MET A 297 8.65 8.19 -10.52
CA MET A 297 10.05 8.61 -10.58
C MET A 297 10.65 8.40 -11.98
N ILE A 298 10.37 7.27 -12.64
CA ILE A 298 10.80 7.00 -14.01
C ILE A 298 10.24 8.06 -14.98
N ILE A 299 8.94 8.38 -14.86
CA ILE A 299 8.30 9.42 -15.68
C ILE A 299 8.86 10.80 -15.36
N PHE A 300 9.25 11.08 -14.11
CA PHE A 300 9.94 12.31 -13.75
C PHE A 300 11.31 12.43 -14.45
N VAL A 301 12.04 11.32 -14.56
CA VAL A 301 13.31 11.29 -15.34
C VAL A 301 13.04 11.58 -16.84
N PHE A 302 11.91 11.11 -17.41
CA PHE A 302 11.52 11.49 -18.77
C PHE A 302 11.24 12.99 -18.89
N LEU A 303 10.57 13.59 -17.91
CA LEU A 303 10.29 15.03 -17.87
C LEU A 303 11.57 15.86 -17.98
N GLY A 304 12.56 15.60 -17.13
CA GLY A 304 13.85 16.29 -17.16
C GLY A 304 14.53 16.18 -18.51
N GLN A 305 14.48 14.99 -19.14
CA GLN A 305 15.10 14.76 -20.45
C GLN A 305 14.36 15.44 -21.63
N LEU A 306 13.03 15.55 -21.57
CA LEU A 306 12.20 15.99 -22.71
C LEU A 306 11.89 17.49 -22.71
N ILE A 307 11.74 18.10 -21.52
CA ILE A 307 11.30 19.50 -21.36
C ILE A 307 12.49 20.40 -21.03
N GLU A 308 13.34 20.00 -20.10
CA GLU A 308 14.45 20.84 -19.65
C GLU A 308 15.64 20.83 -20.60
N GLY A 309 15.68 19.87 -21.54
CA GLY A 309 16.74 19.78 -22.55
C GLY A 309 18.14 19.60 -21.96
N THR A 310 18.19 19.22 -20.68
CA THR A 310 19.44 19.00 -19.95
C THR A 310 20.06 17.71 -20.45
N SER A 311 21.13 17.85 -21.21
CA SER A 311 22.01 16.72 -21.59
C SER A 311 22.71 16.12 -20.37
N ASP A 312 22.75 16.82 -19.25
CA ASP A 312 23.19 16.40 -17.94
C ASP A 312 22.18 16.95 -16.93
N MET A 313 21.35 16.07 -16.35
CA MET A 313 20.72 16.41 -15.06
C MET A 313 21.88 16.73 -14.13
N ASP A 314 22.05 18.03 -13.81
CA ASP A 314 23.01 18.43 -12.79
C ASP A 314 22.74 17.55 -11.57
N TYR A 315 23.78 16.90 -11.10
CA TYR A 315 23.77 16.04 -9.93
C TYR A 315 23.08 16.80 -8.80
N VAL A 316 21.82 16.51 -8.54
CA VAL A 316 21.18 16.98 -7.31
C VAL A 316 21.88 16.17 -6.22
N GLU A 317 22.61 16.85 -5.34
CA GLU A 317 23.17 16.23 -4.15
C GLU A 317 22.01 15.52 -3.44
N ALA A 318 22.05 14.19 -3.42
CA ALA A 318 20.90 13.38 -3.00
C ALA A 318 20.65 13.64 -1.51
N ALA A 319 19.69 14.49 -1.21
CA ALA A 319 19.29 14.83 0.15
C ALA A 319 18.33 13.79 0.77
N THR A 320 17.63 13.05 -0.09
CA THR A 320 16.63 12.07 0.31
C THR A 320 16.89 10.69 -0.32
N ILE A 321 16.17 9.66 0.15
CA ILE A 321 16.18 8.32 -0.47
C ILE A 321 15.55 8.40 -1.86
N GLU A 322 14.54 9.23 -2.04
CA GLU A 322 13.88 9.49 -3.33
C GLU A 322 14.87 10.08 -4.33
N ASP A 323 15.61 11.13 -3.98
CA ASP A 323 16.64 11.72 -4.84
C ASP A 323 17.69 10.70 -5.27
N SER A 324 18.12 9.85 -4.34
CA SER A 324 19.07 8.77 -4.63
C SER A 324 18.49 7.77 -5.63
N CYS A 325 17.21 7.40 -5.48
CA CYS A 325 16.52 6.50 -6.39
C CYS A 325 16.36 7.12 -7.78
N ILE A 326 15.92 8.39 -7.87
CA ILE A 326 15.79 9.13 -9.13
C ILE A 326 17.13 9.20 -9.86
N ASN A 327 18.21 9.52 -9.15
CA ASN A 327 19.57 9.53 -9.73
C ASN A 327 19.97 8.14 -10.25
N GLY A 328 19.73 7.07 -9.47
CA GLY A 328 19.98 5.69 -9.89
C GLY A 328 19.21 5.31 -11.15
N LEU A 329 17.92 5.65 -11.20
CA LEU A 329 17.05 5.44 -12.37
C LEU A 329 17.55 6.21 -13.60
N TYR A 330 17.96 7.48 -13.43
CA TYR A 330 18.54 8.25 -14.52
C TYR A 330 19.79 7.56 -15.09
N PHE A 331 20.73 7.13 -14.24
CA PHE A 331 21.94 6.44 -14.72
C PHE A 331 21.63 5.10 -15.40
N ALA A 332 20.67 4.36 -14.91
CA ALA A 332 20.22 3.12 -15.52
C ALA A 332 19.62 3.34 -16.91
N MET A 333 18.95 4.49 -17.14
CA MET A 333 18.16 4.76 -18.34
C MET A 333 18.84 5.70 -19.35
N LYS A 334 19.86 6.46 -18.96
CA LYS A 334 20.46 7.56 -19.76
C LYS A 334 20.86 7.18 -21.19
N ASP A 335 21.29 5.94 -21.41
CA ASP A 335 21.73 5.42 -22.71
C ASP A 335 20.66 4.64 -23.46
N MET A 336 19.43 4.52 -22.91
CA MET A 336 18.34 3.80 -23.55
C MET A 336 17.75 4.57 -24.73
N GLU A 337 17.21 3.82 -25.70
CA GLU A 337 16.49 4.36 -26.86
C GLU A 337 15.08 3.78 -26.90
N PHE A 338 14.08 4.66 -26.88
CA PHE A 338 12.65 4.29 -26.94
C PHE A 338 12.12 4.62 -28.33
N THR A 339 11.74 3.57 -29.08
CA THR A 339 11.38 3.66 -30.49
C THR A 339 9.86 3.65 -30.73
N SER A 340 9.04 3.27 -29.75
CA SER A 340 7.59 3.19 -29.88
C SER A 340 6.86 3.32 -28.55
N LYS A 341 5.57 3.67 -28.62
CA LYS A 341 4.63 3.62 -27.47
C LYS A 341 4.59 2.24 -26.81
N LYS A 342 4.60 1.17 -27.62
CA LYS A 342 4.58 -0.20 -27.10
C LYS A 342 5.79 -0.48 -26.23
N GLN A 343 6.98 -0.10 -26.66
CA GLN A 343 8.21 -0.31 -25.88
C GLN A 343 8.19 0.47 -24.56
N LEU A 344 7.67 1.70 -24.54
CA LEU A 344 7.50 2.46 -23.30
C LEU A 344 6.50 1.81 -22.36
N LYS A 345 5.39 1.27 -22.86
CA LYS A 345 4.44 0.51 -22.04
C LYS A 345 5.06 -0.74 -21.44
N GLU A 346 5.81 -1.50 -22.23
CA GLU A 346 6.53 -2.68 -21.73
C GLU A 346 7.57 -2.30 -20.68
N PHE A 347 8.31 -1.22 -20.90
CA PHE A 347 9.31 -0.73 -19.94
C PHE A 347 8.71 -0.26 -18.62
N LEU A 348 7.53 0.36 -18.64
CA LEU A 348 6.80 0.81 -17.45
C LEU A 348 5.92 -0.27 -16.80
N SER A 349 5.94 -1.50 -17.28
CA SER A 349 5.23 -2.60 -16.63
C SER A 349 5.84 -2.94 -15.26
N ASP A 350 5.03 -3.46 -14.34
CA ASP A 350 5.49 -3.86 -13.00
C ASP A 350 6.68 -4.83 -13.06
N ALA A 351 6.63 -5.80 -13.97
CA ALA A 351 7.70 -6.77 -14.16
C ALA A 351 9.01 -6.10 -14.61
N SER A 352 8.95 -5.16 -15.55
CA SER A 352 10.13 -4.46 -16.05
C SER A 352 10.70 -3.52 -14.98
N ILE A 353 9.86 -2.87 -14.20
CA ILE A 353 10.29 -2.04 -13.07
C ILE A 353 11.00 -2.89 -12.01
N LYS A 354 10.44 -4.05 -11.62
CA LYS A 354 11.13 -4.99 -10.70
C LYS A 354 12.48 -5.43 -11.24
N GLU A 355 12.58 -5.78 -12.52
CA GLU A 355 13.86 -6.13 -13.14
C GLU A 355 14.87 -4.97 -13.14
N LEU A 356 14.42 -3.74 -13.36
CA LEU A 356 15.27 -2.55 -13.29
C LEU A 356 15.82 -2.37 -11.87
N LEU A 357 14.98 -2.47 -10.85
CA LEU A 357 15.37 -2.36 -9.43
C LEU A 357 16.35 -3.45 -8.99
N ILE A 358 16.23 -4.66 -9.54
CA ILE A 358 17.11 -5.80 -9.23
C ILE A 358 18.50 -5.60 -9.83
N ASN A 359 18.57 -5.18 -11.09
CA ASN A 359 19.80 -5.20 -11.89
C ASN A 359 20.66 -3.96 -11.70
N GLU A 360 20.07 -2.85 -11.32
CA GLU A 360 20.78 -1.57 -11.21
C GLU A 360 21.18 -1.23 -9.77
N LYS A 361 22.17 -0.36 -9.65
CA LYS A 361 22.60 0.21 -8.35
C LYS A 361 21.73 1.42 -8.00
N ILE A 362 20.46 1.15 -7.81
CA ILE A 362 19.46 2.15 -7.44
C ILE A 362 19.42 2.28 -5.92
#